data_46b8fda55ebffba2318c58833fdb16d8
#
_entry.id   46b8fda55ebffba2318c58833fdb16d8
#
_cell.length_a   1.000
_cell.length_b   1.000
_cell.length_c   1.000
_cell.angle_alpha   90.00
_cell.angle_beta   90.00
_cell.angle_gamma   90.00
#
_symmetry.space_group_name_H-M   'P 1'
#
loop_
_entity.id
_entity.type
_entity.pdbx_description
1 polymer ?
#
loop_
_entity_poly.entity_id
_entity_poly.type
_entity_poly.pdbx_seq_one_letter_code
_entity_poly.pdbx_strand_id
1 'polypeptide(L)'
;MVEIADNVLITAGSGTSIATDQDGSDHVQIMKVTYGADGSFTLVSPSNPFPVTVTSANTTVTDGRKVVTTAGTRVALASSTACKEVVITAETDNTGIVAVGAAGTVIAALATRTGIPLNAGDSIVLQTDNLADVGLDSTVSGDGVTFMAFS
;
A
#
# COMPACT_ATOMS: atom_id res chain seq x y z
N MET A 1 22.67 0.32 -43.91
CA MET A 1 22.68 0.69 -42.46
C MET A 1 24.02 0.22 -41.95
N VAL A 2 24.91 1.14 -41.61
CA VAL A 2 26.26 0.79 -41.12
C VAL A 2 26.05 0.42 -39.66
N GLU A 3 26.24 -0.85 -39.33
CA GLU A 3 26.30 -1.33 -37.96
C GLU A 3 27.57 -0.75 -37.33
N ILE A 4 27.41 0.17 -36.38
CA ILE A 4 28.51 0.68 -35.57
C ILE A 4 28.73 -0.40 -34.51
N ALA A 5 29.67 -1.31 -34.76
CA ALA A 5 30.17 -2.20 -33.73
C ALA A 5 30.89 -1.35 -32.67
N ASP A 6 30.25 -1.13 -31.55
CA ASP A 6 30.86 -0.44 -30.41
C ASP A 6 31.78 -1.42 -29.67
N ASN A 7 32.89 -1.76 -30.32
CA ASN A 7 33.89 -2.69 -29.79
C ASN A 7 34.75 -1.94 -28.74
N VAL A 8 34.51 -2.21 -27.48
CA VAL A 8 35.49 -1.84 -26.44
C VAL A 8 36.71 -2.72 -26.63
N LEU A 9 37.81 -2.15 -27.13
CA LEU A 9 39.08 -2.84 -27.26
C LEU A 9 39.64 -3.13 -25.87
N ILE A 10 39.51 -4.36 -25.41
CA ILE A 10 40.13 -4.81 -24.17
C ILE A 10 41.56 -5.28 -24.50
N THR A 11 42.56 -4.50 -24.12
CA THR A 11 43.96 -4.87 -24.29
C THR A 11 44.26 -6.03 -23.34
N ALA A 12 44.76 -7.13 -23.89
CA ALA A 12 45.23 -8.25 -23.10
C ALA A 12 46.41 -7.83 -22.23
N GLY A 13 46.19 -7.80 -20.93
CA GLY A 13 47.20 -7.53 -19.91
C GLY A 13 47.25 -8.69 -18.90
N SER A 14 48.12 -8.59 -17.91
CA SER A 14 48.20 -9.56 -16.78
C SER A 14 47.07 -9.37 -15.74
N GLY A 15 45.95 -8.73 -16.11
CA GLY A 15 44.80 -8.45 -15.27
C GLY A 15 43.80 -9.59 -15.18
N THR A 16 42.72 -9.35 -14.39
CA THR A 16 41.61 -10.29 -14.24
C THR A 16 40.83 -10.40 -15.55
N SER A 17 40.55 -11.62 -16.02
CA SER A 17 39.74 -11.84 -17.22
C SER A 17 38.28 -11.47 -17.01
N ILE A 18 37.68 -10.80 -17.99
CA ILE A 18 36.25 -10.54 -18.02
C ILE A 18 35.58 -11.75 -18.70
N ALA A 19 34.62 -12.34 -18.01
CA ALA A 19 33.84 -13.44 -18.56
C ALA A 19 32.86 -12.89 -19.62
N THR A 20 32.94 -13.46 -20.82
CA THR A 20 31.99 -13.18 -21.91
C THR A 20 31.35 -14.48 -22.38
N ASP A 21 30.13 -14.43 -22.86
CA ASP A 21 29.50 -15.51 -23.64
C ASP A 21 29.56 -15.15 -25.13
N GLN A 22 29.59 -16.16 -25.98
CA GLN A 22 29.66 -15.96 -27.41
C GLN A 22 28.31 -16.24 -28.05
N ASP A 23 27.73 -15.20 -28.66
CA ASP A 23 26.54 -15.33 -29.52
C ASP A 23 26.93 -15.07 -30.97
N GLY A 24 27.02 -16.14 -31.74
CA GLY A 24 27.52 -16.07 -33.11
C GLY A 24 28.99 -15.64 -33.20
N SER A 25 29.26 -14.47 -33.75
CA SER A 25 30.59 -13.85 -33.83
C SER A 25 30.85 -12.82 -32.71
N ASP A 26 29.85 -12.50 -31.92
CA ASP A 26 29.90 -11.42 -30.91
C ASP A 26 30.19 -11.97 -29.54
N HIS A 27 30.98 -11.23 -28.76
CA HIS A 27 31.25 -11.52 -27.38
C HIS A 27 30.36 -10.61 -26.49
N VAL A 28 29.40 -11.22 -25.79
CA VAL A 28 28.53 -10.54 -24.88
C VAL A 28 29.10 -10.62 -23.45
N GLN A 29 29.29 -9.51 -22.80
CA GLN A 29 29.75 -9.50 -21.42
C GLN A 29 28.66 -10.10 -20.49
N ILE A 30 29.03 -11.14 -19.74
CA ILE A 30 28.15 -11.73 -18.74
C ILE A 30 28.26 -10.92 -17.45
N MET A 31 27.18 -10.24 -17.07
CA MET A 31 27.06 -9.63 -15.75
C MET A 31 26.27 -10.57 -14.82
N LYS A 32 26.88 -10.96 -13.70
CA LYS A 32 26.19 -11.69 -12.65
C LYS A 32 25.74 -10.73 -11.57
N VAL A 33 24.44 -10.71 -11.28
CA VAL A 33 23.91 -9.90 -10.18
C VAL A 33 24.11 -10.65 -8.88
N THR A 34 24.67 -9.96 -7.88
CA THR A 34 24.89 -10.49 -6.54
C THR A 34 24.25 -9.57 -5.51
N TYR A 35 23.88 -10.11 -4.37
CA TYR A 35 23.39 -9.34 -3.23
C TYR A 35 24.01 -9.92 -1.93
N GLY A 36 24.01 -9.14 -0.86
CA GLY A 36 24.55 -9.54 0.44
C GLY A 36 25.17 -8.35 1.18
N ALA A 37 25.62 -8.61 2.40
CA ALA A 37 26.38 -7.63 3.19
C ALA A 37 27.79 -7.44 2.60
N ASP A 38 28.47 -6.37 2.98
CA ASP A 38 29.85 -6.10 2.59
C ASP A 38 30.77 -7.28 2.94
N GLY A 39 31.58 -7.72 1.98
CA GLY A 39 32.44 -8.89 2.10
C GLY A 39 31.74 -10.26 1.91
N SER A 40 30.44 -10.28 1.67
CA SER A 40 29.66 -11.50 1.37
C SER A 40 28.76 -11.28 0.17
N PHE A 41 28.66 -12.25 -0.71
CA PHE A 41 27.78 -12.16 -1.87
C PHE A 41 27.07 -13.49 -2.16
N THR A 42 25.82 -13.37 -2.59
CA THR A 42 25.02 -14.47 -3.10
C THR A 42 24.71 -14.23 -4.58
N LEU A 43 25.07 -15.17 -5.42
CA LEU A 43 24.73 -15.09 -6.84
C LEU A 43 23.24 -15.31 -7.06
N VAL A 44 22.61 -14.44 -7.86
CA VAL A 44 21.22 -14.64 -8.29
C VAL A 44 21.18 -15.83 -9.25
N SER A 45 20.33 -16.80 -8.95
CA SER A 45 20.11 -18.02 -9.74
C SER A 45 18.69 -18.53 -9.51
N PRO A 46 18.20 -19.54 -10.27
CA PRO A 46 16.91 -20.16 -10.00
C PRO A 46 16.75 -20.71 -8.58
N SER A 47 17.85 -21.16 -7.94
CA SER A 47 17.86 -21.61 -6.54
C SER A 47 18.10 -20.49 -5.53
N ASN A 48 18.60 -19.35 -5.96
CA ASN A 48 18.82 -18.14 -5.17
C ASN A 48 18.26 -16.92 -5.92
N PRO A 49 16.93 -16.78 -5.99
CA PRO A 49 16.30 -15.64 -6.68
C PRO A 49 16.66 -14.32 -5.98
N PHE A 50 16.67 -13.23 -6.74
CA PHE A 50 16.85 -11.90 -6.15
C PHE A 50 15.75 -11.64 -5.12
N PRO A 51 16.08 -11.27 -3.88
CA PRO A 51 15.06 -11.04 -2.84
C PRO A 51 14.22 -9.81 -3.19
N VAL A 52 12.99 -10.06 -3.61
CA VAL A 52 11.98 -9.03 -3.83
C VAL A 52 10.92 -9.17 -2.74
N THR A 53 10.85 -8.20 -1.85
CA THR A 53 9.77 -8.15 -0.88
C THR A 53 8.54 -7.54 -1.52
N VAL A 54 7.52 -8.36 -1.78
CA VAL A 54 6.20 -7.87 -2.18
C VAL A 54 5.42 -7.53 -0.91
N THR A 55 5.30 -6.26 -0.60
CA THR A 55 4.61 -5.77 0.62
C THR A 55 3.09 -5.63 0.45
N SER A 56 2.53 -6.07 -0.68
CA SER A 56 1.13 -5.81 -1.04
C SER A 56 0.14 -6.93 -0.69
N ALA A 57 0.59 -8.08 -0.19
CA ALA A 57 -0.34 -9.13 0.20
C ALA A 57 -1.06 -8.76 1.52
N ASN A 58 -2.39 -8.68 1.49
CA ASN A 58 -3.19 -8.61 2.70
C ASN A 58 -3.21 -10.00 3.36
N THR A 59 -2.79 -10.07 4.60
CA THR A 59 -2.63 -11.33 5.34
C THR A 59 -3.66 -11.49 6.45
N THR A 60 -4.31 -10.40 6.86
CA THR A 60 -5.25 -10.38 7.99
C THR A 60 -6.48 -9.56 7.62
N VAL A 61 -7.65 -10.04 8.07
CA VAL A 61 -8.91 -9.32 8.00
C VAL A 61 -9.37 -9.03 9.42
N THR A 62 -9.74 -7.78 9.69
CA THR A 62 -10.30 -7.33 10.97
C THR A 62 -11.62 -6.63 10.68
N ASP A 63 -12.67 -6.97 11.39
CA ASP A 63 -13.98 -6.33 11.29
C ASP A 63 -14.35 -5.62 12.59
N GLY A 64 -15.29 -4.71 12.50
CA GLY A 64 -15.78 -3.98 13.65
C GLY A 64 -16.99 -3.10 13.35
N ARG A 65 -17.48 -2.50 14.42
CA ARG A 65 -18.59 -1.54 14.43
C ARG A 65 -18.19 -0.29 15.18
N LYS A 66 -18.58 0.88 14.71
CA LYS A 66 -18.39 2.15 15.41
C LYS A 66 -19.64 3.01 15.34
N VAL A 67 -20.06 3.50 16.48
CA VAL A 67 -21.24 4.37 16.63
C VAL A 67 -20.80 5.77 17.02
N VAL A 68 -21.42 6.79 16.44
CA VAL A 68 -21.31 8.19 16.84
C VAL A 68 -22.38 8.44 17.91
N THR A 69 -21.99 8.33 19.16
CA THR A 69 -22.92 8.44 20.31
C THR A 69 -23.56 9.82 20.46
N THR A 70 -22.86 10.86 20.02
CA THR A 70 -23.35 12.25 20.07
C THR A 70 -23.11 12.90 18.73
N ALA A 71 -24.19 13.31 18.07
CA ALA A 71 -24.14 14.01 16.79
C ALA A 71 -23.25 15.26 16.87
N GLY A 72 -22.43 15.49 15.85
CA GLY A 72 -21.46 16.57 15.81
C GLY A 72 -20.22 16.35 16.67
N THR A 73 -20.10 15.20 17.32
CA THR A 73 -18.90 14.82 18.08
C THR A 73 -18.14 13.73 17.34
N ARG A 74 -17.01 14.09 16.79
CA ARG A 74 -16.14 13.18 16.03
C ARG A 74 -15.63 12.02 16.89
N VAL A 75 -15.58 10.85 16.29
CA VAL A 75 -14.99 9.65 16.88
C VAL A 75 -14.03 9.00 15.90
N ALA A 76 -12.94 8.42 16.38
CA ALA A 76 -12.10 7.58 15.53
C ALA A 76 -12.82 6.26 15.19
N LEU A 77 -12.62 5.73 13.99
CA LEU A 77 -13.22 4.49 13.53
C LEU A 77 -12.90 3.32 14.47
N ALA A 78 -11.63 3.21 14.87
CA ALA A 78 -11.16 2.23 15.84
C ALA A 78 -9.98 2.78 16.66
N SER A 79 -9.48 1.99 17.61
CA SER A 79 -8.17 2.22 18.22
C SER A 79 -7.06 2.08 17.18
N SER A 80 -5.83 2.50 17.54
CA SER A 80 -4.67 2.35 16.64
C SER A 80 -4.50 0.90 16.21
N THR A 81 -4.80 0.63 14.94
CA THR A 81 -4.72 -0.70 14.31
C THR A 81 -4.18 -0.50 12.90
N ALA A 82 -3.04 -1.12 12.64
CA ALA A 82 -2.41 -1.05 11.31
C ALA A 82 -3.29 -1.75 10.26
N CYS A 83 -3.44 -1.12 9.10
CA CYS A 83 -4.13 -1.68 7.94
C CYS A 83 -3.55 -1.11 6.65
N LYS A 84 -3.99 -1.59 5.51
CA LYS A 84 -3.67 -1.07 4.18
C LYS A 84 -4.91 -0.52 3.49
N GLU A 85 -6.05 -1.13 3.80
CA GLU A 85 -7.33 -0.79 3.21
C GLU A 85 -8.44 -1.08 4.22
N VAL A 86 -9.49 -0.28 4.20
CA VAL A 86 -10.70 -0.50 4.98
C VAL A 86 -11.94 -0.22 4.14
N VAL A 87 -12.89 -1.13 4.18
CA VAL A 87 -14.25 -0.95 3.66
C VAL A 87 -15.13 -0.53 4.82
N ILE A 88 -15.83 0.59 4.67
CA ILE A 88 -16.72 1.16 5.69
C ILE A 88 -18.12 1.23 5.10
N THR A 89 -19.10 0.70 5.81
CA THR A 89 -20.51 0.72 5.41
C THR A 89 -21.34 1.41 6.48
N ALA A 90 -22.09 2.43 6.10
CA ALA A 90 -23.08 3.05 6.98
C ALA A 90 -24.17 2.04 7.32
N GLU A 91 -24.56 1.94 8.58
CA GLU A 91 -25.60 1.00 9.02
C GLU A 91 -26.94 1.30 8.35
N THR A 92 -27.68 0.24 8.01
CA THR A 92 -28.94 0.37 7.26
C THR A 92 -30.08 0.96 8.08
N ASP A 93 -29.94 0.99 9.39
CA ASP A 93 -30.87 1.61 10.35
C ASP A 93 -30.50 3.04 10.74
N ASN A 94 -29.39 3.60 10.16
CA ASN A 94 -29.08 5.01 10.32
C ASN A 94 -30.22 5.89 9.82
N THR A 95 -30.52 6.92 10.61
CA THR A 95 -31.58 7.90 10.28
C THR A 95 -31.05 9.22 9.76
N GLY A 96 -29.75 9.45 9.93
CA GLY A 96 -29.03 10.62 9.42
C GLY A 96 -27.91 10.23 8.46
N ILE A 97 -26.99 11.16 8.27
CA ILE A 97 -25.80 11.00 7.44
C ILE A 97 -24.59 10.79 8.34
N VAL A 98 -23.81 9.78 8.04
CA VAL A 98 -22.49 9.58 8.62
C VAL A 98 -21.44 10.14 7.68
N ALA A 99 -20.64 11.08 8.11
CA ALA A 99 -19.48 11.58 7.38
C ALA A 99 -18.23 10.79 7.77
N VAL A 100 -17.50 10.34 6.77
CA VAL A 100 -16.23 9.60 6.93
C VAL A 100 -15.09 10.46 6.40
N GLY A 101 -14.04 10.63 7.16
CA GLY A 101 -12.90 11.47 6.78
C GLY A 101 -11.73 11.33 7.73
N ALA A 102 -10.84 12.33 7.79
CA ALA A 102 -9.73 12.32 8.72
C ALA A 102 -10.23 12.53 10.18
N ALA A 103 -9.70 11.76 11.12
CA ALA A 103 -10.14 11.73 12.51
C ALA A 103 -10.17 13.12 13.21
N GLY A 104 -9.26 14.02 12.80
CA GLY A 104 -9.15 15.37 13.39
C GLY A 104 -10.08 16.42 12.79
N THR A 105 -10.69 16.20 11.59
CA THR A 105 -11.35 17.27 10.82
C THR A 105 -12.72 16.91 10.25
N VAL A 106 -13.14 15.65 10.28
CA VAL A 106 -14.44 15.24 9.75
C VAL A 106 -15.60 15.93 10.46
N ILE A 107 -16.57 16.42 9.70
CA ILE A 107 -17.79 17.11 10.19
C ILE A 107 -18.98 16.64 9.33
N ALA A 108 -20.06 16.19 9.97
CA ALA A 108 -21.26 15.72 9.30
C ALA A 108 -22.27 16.86 9.03
N ALA A 109 -22.25 17.94 9.78
CA ALA A 109 -23.20 19.05 9.67
C ALA A 109 -23.22 19.64 8.25
N LEU A 110 -24.39 19.75 7.64
CA LEU A 110 -24.55 20.09 6.22
C LEU A 110 -23.83 21.40 5.81
N ALA A 111 -23.88 22.41 6.63
CA ALA A 111 -23.32 23.74 6.31
C ALA A 111 -21.77 23.76 6.34
N THR A 112 -21.14 22.85 7.09
CA THR A 112 -19.69 22.83 7.31
C THR A 112 -19.07 21.45 7.03
N ARG A 113 -19.80 20.60 6.31
CA ARG A 113 -19.41 19.21 6.09
C ARG A 113 -18.02 19.09 5.50
N THR A 114 -17.25 18.21 6.12
CA THR A 114 -15.97 17.72 5.61
C THR A 114 -15.99 16.20 5.60
N GLY A 115 -15.18 15.59 4.73
CA GLY A 115 -15.22 14.15 4.52
C GLY A 115 -16.34 13.73 3.53
N ILE A 116 -16.54 12.45 3.41
CA ILE A 116 -17.49 11.83 2.46
C ILE A 116 -18.75 11.47 3.21
N PRO A 117 -19.92 12.01 2.79
CA PRO A 117 -21.19 11.66 3.40
C PRO A 117 -21.67 10.29 2.93
N LEU A 118 -22.09 9.44 3.86
CA LEU A 118 -22.73 8.15 3.61
C LEU A 118 -24.16 8.18 4.13
N ASN A 119 -25.11 7.81 3.26
CA ASN A 119 -26.48 7.51 3.67
C ASN A 119 -26.55 6.07 4.21
N ALA A 120 -27.66 5.71 4.84
CA ALA A 120 -27.88 4.35 5.31
C ALA A 120 -27.64 3.31 4.19
N GLY A 121 -26.75 2.35 4.40
CA GLY A 121 -26.36 1.32 3.46
C GLY A 121 -25.26 1.69 2.45
N ASP A 122 -24.85 2.97 2.37
CA ASP A 122 -23.73 3.37 1.50
C ASP A 122 -22.41 2.83 2.03
N SER A 123 -21.50 2.53 1.11
CA SER A 123 -20.16 2.02 1.44
C SER A 123 -19.05 2.82 0.76
N ILE A 124 -17.90 2.88 1.41
CA ILE A 124 -16.68 3.47 0.87
C ILE A 124 -15.48 2.59 1.18
N VAL A 125 -14.51 2.60 0.26
CA VAL A 125 -13.21 1.96 0.46
C VAL A 125 -12.16 3.06 0.62
N LEU A 126 -11.35 2.95 1.67
CA LEU A 126 -10.25 3.85 1.95
C LEU A 126 -8.94 3.09 2.08
N GLN A 127 -7.87 3.65 1.52
CA GLN A 127 -6.51 3.22 1.78
C GLN A 127 -5.94 4.06 2.92
N THR A 128 -5.54 3.42 3.98
CA THR A 128 -4.95 4.04 5.18
C THR A 128 -4.03 3.03 5.86
N ASP A 129 -3.01 3.52 6.53
CA ASP A 129 -2.09 2.68 7.30
C ASP A 129 -2.54 2.46 8.75
N ASN A 130 -3.55 3.22 9.21
CA ASN A 130 -4.07 3.09 10.57
C ASN A 130 -5.56 3.45 10.65
N LEU A 131 -6.36 2.58 11.28
CA LEU A 131 -7.80 2.82 11.49
C LEU A 131 -8.10 4.02 12.40
N ALA A 132 -7.18 4.39 13.29
CA ALA A 132 -7.35 5.55 14.16
C ALA A 132 -7.30 6.89 13.42
N ASP A 133 -6.73 6.92 12.20
CA ASP A 133 -6.65 8.13 11.37
C ASP A 133 -7.95 8.39 10.61
N VAL A 134 -8.83 7.40 10.54
CA VAL A 134 -10.17 7.54 9.97
C VAL A 134 -11.13 8.00 11.06
N GLY A 135 -11.78 9.13 10.79
CA GLY A 135 -12.79 9.71 11.69
C GLY A 135 -14.20 9.56 11.15
N LEU A 136 -15.13 9.53 12.06
CA LEU A 136 -16.57 9.55 11.84
C LEU A 136 -17.20 10.73 12.56
N ASP A 137 -18.21 11.30 11.94
CA ASP A 137 -19.17 12.19 12.57
C ASP A 137 -20.56 11.89 12.00
N SER A 138 -21.61 12.20 12.74
CA SER A 138 -22.98 11.98 12.28
C SER A 138 -23.87 13.19 12.54
N THR A 139 -24.91 13.34 11.70
CA THR A 139 -25.96 14.33 11.91
C THR A 139 -26.98 13.88 12.97
N VAL A 140 -27.00 12.59 13.32
CA VAL A 140 -27.93 12.02 14.30
C VAL A 140 -27.15 11.16 15.30
N SER A 141 -27.45 11.32 16.59
CA SER A 141 -26.84 10.51 17.65
C SER A 141 -27.32 9.06 17.58
N GLY A 142 -26.38 8.13 17.70
CA GLY A 142 -26.67 6.70 17.61
C GLY A 142 -26.42 6.09 16.24
N ASP A 143 -26.32 6.88 15.18
CA ASP A 143 -25.94 6.39 13.85
C ASP A 143 -24.50 5.86 13.87
N GLY A 144 -24.22 4.87 13.02
CA GLY A 144 -22.92 4.19 13.02
C GLY A 144 -22.53 3.57 11.69
N VAL A 145 -21.40 2.90 11.74
CA VAL A 145 -20.85 2.16 10.62
C VAL A 145 -20.38 0.79 11.06
N THR A 146 -20.39 -0.16 10.14
CA THR A 146 -19.58 -1.38 10.21
C THR A 146 -18.38 -1.22 9.28
N PHE A 147 -17.30 -1.93 9.57
CA PHE A 147 -16.10 -1.88 8.73
C PHE A 147 -15.39 -3.22 8.68
N MET A 148 -14.63 -3.42 7.60
CA MET A 148 -13.72 -4.53 7.40
C MET A 148 -12.38 -3.98 6.91
N ALA A 149 -11.31 -4.22 7.66
CA ALA A 149 -9.96 -3.75 7.37
C ALA A 149 -9.05 -4.91 6.95
N PHE A 150 -8.12 -4.61 6.06
CA PHE A 150 -7.15 -5.54 5.49
C PHE A 150 -5.74 -5.07 5.79
N SER A 151 -4.87 -5.96 6.30
CA SER A 151 -3.49 -5.64 6.68
C SER A 151 -2.50 -6.70 6.20
#